data_c1fa20a9f62e41042da6afbf38c866c7
#
_entry.id   c1fa20a9f62e41042da6afbf38c866c7
#
_cell.length_a   1.000
_cell.length_b   1.000
_cell.length_c   1.000
_cell.angle_alpha   90.00
_cell.angle_beta   90.00
_cell.angle_gamma   90.00
#
_symmetry.space_group_name_H-M   'P 1'
#
loop_
_entity.id
_entity.type
_entity.pdbx_description
1 polymer ?
#
loop_
_entity_poly.entity_id
_entity_poly.type
_entity_poly.pdbx_seq_one_letter_code
_entity_poly.pdbx_strand_id
1 'polypeptide(L)'
;MNALPFPSDTPSFCASAPQHDSLPSNTAPTSHIKASKHPSSFYRLCWAVLCERWAAFMLISTAALMLCERFGFPRADALRLLGIASAANYVGSLPGGYLLDRTTDPRRGLGVSSLILLFGYTFLSLPYRPALYVAFTLLFVGHSLYKPSTQRILAALYATGDARIEGAQVLLHIAVNLGAAGGSLLAGVLLHHAGWSVTYASTALMMSVAGALVWPSQDAHRDSKLSLVDAPIQIQFNSSPSTPNSSQIIAGLTLAMFLFTLCTAQAEGALLLWSKDRIDRIVIGFEVPIAWFLAFPAILVLLLAPIQLALLPRLKRSIGTSRLIAMGLIAAALCFAVLLPTTLWTHRVSMAWLAASLSFFVLAELLIAPLGLALLIRSTPPRFVGVVTGVWYGAGALGYFGGGEIGTLWSRWPTQRVLLLLTALPTVGAVVLATLRPQPNDSPTAR
;
A
#
# COMPACT_ATOMS: atom_id res chain seq x y z
N MET A 1 -32.30 72.43 32.19
CA MET A 1 -33.27 72.43 33.30
C MET A 1 -33.17 71.02 33.88
N ASN A 2 -32.80 71.00 35.19
CA ASN A 2 -32.93 69.96 36.21
C ASN A 2 -32.26 68.61 35.95
N ALA A 3 -31.19 68.28 36.50
CA ALA A 3 -30.53 68.23 37.82
C ALA A 3 -31.21 67.26 38.81
N LEU A 4 -30.39 66.21 39.20
CA LEU A 4 -30.21 65.61 40.53
C LEU A 4 -31.10 64.41 40.94
N PRO A 5 -30.63 63.58 41.91
CA PRO A 5 -29.30 63.28 42.42
C PRO A 5 -29.05 61.78 42.73
N PHE A 6 -27.82 61.45 43.04
CA PHE A 6 -27.36 60.21 43.69
C PHE A 6 -27.75 60.15 45.14
N PRO A 7 -27.89 58.95 45.75
CA PRO A 7 -27.39 58.75 47.11
C PRO A 7 -26.30 57.69 47.19
N SER A 8 -25.23 58.04 47.88
CA SER A 8 -24.23 57.22 48.49
C SER A 8 -24.79 56.38 49.62
N ASP A 9 -24.50 55.13 49.69
CA ASP A 9 -24.33 54.35 50.92
C ASP A 9 -23.43 53.13 50.70
N THR A 10 -22.28 53.20 51.28
CA THR A 10 -21.40 52.07 51.57
C THR A 10 -21.79 51.46 52.92
N PRO A 11 -21.79 50.13 53.05
CA PRO A 11 -21.38 49.50 54.31
C PRO A 11 -20.14 48.64 54.10
N SER A 12 -19.12 48.97 54.84
CA SER A 12 -17.97 48.18 55.21
C SER A 12 -18.38 46.81 55.75
N PHE A 13 -17.86 45.75 55.12
CA PHE A 13 -17.87 44.43 55.75
C PHE A 13 -16.44 43.88 55.83
N CYS A 14 -16.07 43.45 57.02
CA CYS A 14 -14.83 42.93 57.48
C CYS A 14 -14.36 41.66 56.64
N ALA A 15 -13.10 41.65 56.46
CA ALA A 15 -12.33 40.49 55.97
C ALA A 15 -12.54 39.27 56.87
N SER A 16 -12.89 38.14 56.28
CA SER A 16 -12.54 36.81 56.74
C SER A 16 -11.94 36.06 55.59
N ALA A 17 -10.64 35.72 55.73
CA ALA A 17 -9.88 34.92 54.77
C ALA A 17 -10.54 33.53 54.65
N PRO A 18 -10.75 33.00 53.46
CA PRO A 18 -11.04 31.58 53.30
C PRO A 18 -9.79 30.75 53.48
N GLN A 19 -9.91 29.73 54.33
CA GLN A 19 -8.97 28.67 54.55
C GLN A 19 -8.53 28.03 53.20
N HIS A 20 -7.23 27.77 53.08
CA HIS A 20 -6.66 26.89 52.09
C HIS A 20 -7.27 25.49 52.23
N ASP A 21 -8.30 25.21 51.45
CA ASP A 21 -8.69 23.84 51.16
C ASP A 21 -7.64 23.26 50.19
N SER A 22 -6.92 22.25 50.70
CA SER A 22 -6.00 21.41 49.99
C SER A 22 -6.68 20.83 48.74
N LEU A 23 -6.18 21.26 47.56
CA LEU A 23 -6.47 20.62 46.29
C LEU A 23 -6.30 19.09 46.43
N PRO A 24 -7.29 18.29 46.07
CA PRO A 24 -7.11 16.86 46.01
C PRO A 24 -6.00 16.57 44.96
N SER A 25 -4.95 15.94 45.40
CA SER A 25 -3.90 15.39 44.52
C SER A 25 -4.56 14.46 43.52
N ASN A 26 -4.73 14.95 42.29
CA ASN A 26 -5.24 14.20 41.18
C ASN A 26 -4.10 13.25 40.72
N THR A 27 -3.79 12.26 41.56
CA THR A 27 -3.09 11.05 41.13
C THR A 27 -4.07 10.29 40.24
N ALA A 28 -4.09 10.65 38.95
CA ALA A 28 -4.70 9.79 37.96
C ALA A 28 -4.15 8.37 38.19
N PRO A 29 -5.00 7.36 38.35
CA PRO A 29 -4.52 6.00 38.46
C PRO A 29 -3.82 5.71 37.13
N THR A 30 -2.50 5.50 37.16
CA THR A 30 -1.77 4.79 36.12
C THR A 30 -2.33 3.38 36.08
N SER A 31 -3.54 3.24 35.56
CA SER A 31 -4.07 1.95 35.17
C SER A 31 -3.09 1.43 34.11
N HIS A 32 -2.27 0.48 34.50
CA HIS A 32 -1.60 -0.40 33.56
C HIS A 32 -2.66 -0.86 32.57
N ILE A 33 -2.67 -0.26 31.37
CA ILE A 33 -3.51 -0.68 30.27
C ILE A 33 -3.02 -2.08 29.95
N LYS A 34 -3.65 -3.10 30.54
CA LYS A 34 -3.52 -4.47 30.06
C LYS A 34 -3.82 -4.38 28.57
N ALA A 35 -2.85 -4.67 27.73
CA ALA A 35 -3.00 -4.71 26.29
C ALA A 35 -4.20 -5.61 25.99
N SER A 36 -5.37 -5.01 25.78
CA SER A 36 -6.59 -5.77 25.53
C SER A 36 -6.46 -6.42 24.16
N LYS A 37 -6.67 -7.73 24.11
CA LYS A 37 -6.57 -8.52 22.87
C LYS A 37 -7.45 -7.92 21.76
N HIS A 38 -7.01 -8.03 20.51
CA HIS A 38 -7.85 -7.67 19.36
C HIS A 38 -9.07 -8.59 19.28
N PRO A 39 -10.21 -8.12 18.73
CA PRO A 39 -11.40 -8.96 18.52
C PRO A 39 -11.10 -10.21 17.66
N SER A 40 -11.79 -11.31 17.92
CA SER A 40 -11.63 -12.54 17.11
C SER A 40 -11.95 -12.32 15.63
N SER A 41 -12.90 -11.45 15.33
CA SER A 41 -13.24 -11.02 13.96
C SER A 41 -12.08 -10.32 13.25
N PHE A 42 -11.19 -9.64 13.98
CA PHE A 42 -9.98 -9.04 13.40
C PHE A 42 -8.99 -10.11 12.92
N TYR A 43 -8.76 -11.16 13.69
CA TYR A 43 -7.86 -12.24 13.26
C TYR A 43 -8.42 -12.99 12.05
N ARG A 44 -9.74 -13.20 11.98
CA ARG A 44 -10.40 -13.76 10.78
C ARG A 44 -10.17 -12.87 9.56
N LEU A 45 -10.27 -11.55 9.72
CA LEU A 45 -9.97 -10.59 8.66
C LEU A 45 -8.50 -10.67 8.22
N CYS A 46 -7.55 -10.77 9.15
CA CYS A 46 -6.13 -10.94 8.82
C CYS A 46 -5.87 -12.21 8.01
N TRP A 47 -6.48 -13.34 8.38
CA TRP A 47 -6.36 -14.59 7.63
C TRP A 47 -6.99 -14.50 6.24
N ALA A 48 -8.15 -13.85 6.11
CA ALA A 48 -8.78 -13.64 4.81
C ALA A 48 -7.92 -12.76 3.88
N VAL A 49 -7.34 -11.68 4.42
CA VAL A 49 -6.42 -10.82 3.68
C VAL A 49 -5.14 -11.56 3.31
N LEU A 50 -4.60 -12.39 4.19
CA LEU A 50 -3.45 -13.24 3.89
C LEU A 50 -3.74 -14.17 2.70
N CYS A 51 -4.89 -14.87 2.71
CA CYS A 51 -5.28 -15.78 1.63
C CYS A 51 -5.50 -15.03 0.31
N GLU A 52 -6.12 -13.85 0.36
CA GLU A 52 -6.32 -13.03 -0.84
C GLU A 52 -4.98 -12.51 -1.40
N ARG A 53 -4.10 -12.02 -0.54
CA ARG A 53 -2.76 -11.61 -0.96
C ARG A 53 -1.94 -12.78 -1.51
N TRP A 54 -2.07 -13.95 -0.92
CA TRP A 54 -1.47 -15.18 -1.42
C TRP A 54 -1.90 -15.45 -2.86
N ALA A 55 -3.21 -15.47 -3.12
CA ALA A 55 -3.75 -15.66 -4.46
C ALA A 55 -3.28 -14.55 -5.45
N ALA A 56 -3.34 -13.30 -5.04
CA ALA A 56 -2.92 -12.17 -5.86
C ALA A 56 -1.43 -12.23 -6.24
N PHE A 57 -0.55 -12.58 -5.30
CA PHE A 57 0.88 -12.63 -5.56
C PHE A 57 1.31 -13.91 -6.29
N MET A 58 0.56 -15.00 -6.22
CA MET A 58 0.74 -16.12 -7.15
C MET A 58 0.52 -15.66 -8.60
N LEU A 59 -0.49 -14.83 -8.85
CA LEU A 59 -0.71 -14.26 -10.18
C LEU A 59 0.38 -13.23 -10.52
N ILE A 60 0.63 -12.23 -9.69
CA ILE A 60 1.58 -11.14 -9.97
C ILE A 60 2.97 -11.69 -10.30
N SER A 61 3.45 -12.68 -9.52
CA SER A 61 4.78 -13.27 -9.71
C SER A 61 4.92 -14.13 -10.98
N THR A 62 3.80 -14.51 -11.60
CA THR A 62 3.77 -15.37 -12.78
C THR A 62 3.08 -14.76 -13.99
N ALA A 63 2.41 -13.60 -13.83
CA ALA A 63 1.53 -13.03 -14.85
C ALA A 63 2.25 -12.74 -16.18
N ALA A 64 3.46 -12.12 -16.12
CA ALA A 64 4.23 -11.82 -17.31
C ALA A 64 4.62 -13.11 -18.06
N LEU A 65 5.06 -14.14 -17.34
CA LEU A 65 5.40 -15.45 -17.89
C LEU A 65 4.17 -16.16 -18.45
N MET A 66 3.06 -16.15 -17.71
CA MET A 66 1.79 -16.74 -18.14
C MET A 66 1.33 -16.17 -19.48
N LEU A 67 1.33 -14.86 -19.63
CA LEU A 67 0.92 -14.22 -20.88
C LEU A 67 1.83 -14.62 -22.04
N CYS A 68 3.14 -14.66 -21.82
CA CYS A 68 4.10 -15.02 -22.85
C CYS A 68 4.11 -16.52 -23.17
N GLU A 69 4.21 -17.39 -22.15
CA GLU A 69 4.50 -18.81 -22.33
C GLU A 69 3.23 -19.66 -22.50
N ARG A 70 2.17 -19.34 -21.76
CA ARG A 70 0.92 -20.10 -21.83
C ARG A 70 -0.01 -19.60 -22.94
N PHE A 71 -0.13 -18.28 -23.08
CA PHE A 71 -1.07 -17.65 -24.02
C PHE A 71 -0.40 -17.13 -25.30
N GLY A 72 0.94 -17.17 -25.40
CA GLY A 72 1.68 -16.80 -26.60
C GLY A 72 1.60 -15.32 -26.95
N PHE A 73 1.46 -14.44 -25.96
CA PHE A 73 1.57 -13.00 -26.21
C PHE A 73 3.01 -12.58 -26.45
N PRO A 74 3.28 -11.68 -27.41
CA PRO A 74 4.54 -10.98 -27.48
C PRO A 74 4.86 -10.28 -26.16
N ARG A 75 6.14 -10.24 -25.75
CA ARG A 75 6.56 -9.63 -24.47
C ARG A 75 6.04 -8.20 -24.31
N ALA A 76 6.09 -7.40 -25.38
CA ALA A 76 5.61 -6.03 -25.38
C ALA A 76 4.11 -5.95 -25.04
N ASP A 77 3.30 -6.79 -25.68
CA ASP A 77 1.84 -6.79 -25.47
C ASP A 77 1.48 -7.34 -24.07
N ALA A 78 2.22 -8.35 -23.60
CA ALA A 78 2.06 -8.87 -22.24
C ALA A 78 2.32 -7.79 -21.19
N LEU A 79 3.41 -7.04 -21.32
CA LEU A 79 3.76 -5.96 -20.37
C LEU A 79 2.78 -4.79 -20.43
N ARG A 80 2.32 -4.42 -21.63
CA ARG A 80 1.27 -3.41 -21.80
C ARG A 80 -0.04 -3.85 -21.14
N LEU A 81 -0.47 -5.09 -21.36
CA LEU A 81 -1.69 -5.64 -20.75
C LEU A 81 -1.61 -5.65 -19.23
N LEU A 82 -0.46 -6.03 -18.66
CA LEU A 82 -0.23 -5.98 -17.21
C LEU A 82 -0.25 -4.56 -16.67
N GLY A 83 0.35 -3.60 -17.36
CA GLY A 83 0.29 -2.19 -17.00
C GLY A 83 -1.15 -1.66 -16.97
N ILE A 84 -1.97 -1.99 -17.98
CA ILE A 84 -3.38 -1.64 -18.04
C ILE A 84 -4.17 -2.30 -16.89
N ALA A 85 -3.97 -3.61 -16.64
CA ALA A 85 -4.66 -4.34 -15.59
C ALA A 85 -4.32 -3.78 -14.20
N SER A 86 -3.06 -3.46 -13.93
CA SER A 86 -2.62 -2.87 -12.67
C SER A 86 -3.14 -1.44 -12.51
N ALA A 87 -3.12 -0.63 -13.55
CA ALA A 87 -3.70 0.72 -13.56
C ALA A 87 -5.20 0.67 -13.25
N ALA A 88 -5.93 -0.24 -13.89
CA ALA A 88 -7.35 -0.45 -13.63
C ALA A 88 -7.62 -0.81 -12.17
N ASN A 89 -6.80 -1.67 -11.55
CA ASN A 89 -6.93 -2.03 -10.12
C ASN A 89 -6.77 -0.83 -9.18
N TYR A 90 -5.92 0.14 -9.54
CA TYR A 90 -5.77 1.38 -8.76
C TYR A 90 -7.02 2.26 -8.87
N VAL A 91 -7.50 2.50 -10.09
CA VAL A 91 -8.70 3.32 -10.35
C VAL A 91 -9.95 2.64 -9.82
N GLY A 92 -10.09 1.33 -9.98
CA GLY A 92 -11.29 0.58 -9.63
C GLY A 92 -11.66 0.64 -8.14
N SER A 93 -10.68 0.88 -7.26
CA SER A 93 -10.95 1.02 -5.83
C SER A 93 -11.81 2.26 -5.50
N LEU A 94 -11.84 3.29 -6.35
CA LEU A 94 -12.67 4.49 -6.15
C LEU A 94 -14.16 4.19 -6.38
N PRO A 95 -14.61 3.72 -7.56
CA PRO A 95 -16.02 3.35 -7.76
C PRO A 95 -16.44 2.18 -6.87
N GLY A 96 -15.53 1.22 -6.58
CA GLY A 96 -15.79 0.13 -5.66
C GLY A 96 -16.11 0.61 -4.24
N GLY A 97 -15.36 1.57 -3.73
CA GLY A 97 -15.62 2.22 -2.43
C GLY A 97 -16.98 2.92 -2.42
N TYR A 98 -17.27 3.73 -3.44
CA TYR A 98 -18.54 4.42 -3.57
C TYR A 98 -19.75 3.47 -3.63
N LEU A 99 -19.60 2.35 -4.35
CA LEU A 99 -20.65 1.33 -4.42
C LEU A 99 -20.91 0.69 -3.06
N LEU A 100 -19.83 0.41 -2.31
CA LEU A 100 -19.90 -0.18 -0.97
C LEU A 100 -20.47 0.80 0.06
N ASP A 101 -20.25 2.11 -0.08
CA ASP A 101 -20.82 3.11 0.83
C ASP A 101 -22.35 3.14 0.80
N ARG A 102 -22.96 2.62 -0.27
CA ARG A 102 -24.41 2.42 -0.39
C ARG A 102 -24.91 1.10 0.22
N THR A 103 -24.01 0.20 0.62
CA THR A 103 -24.36 -1.08 1.24
C THR A 103 -24.27 -0.95 2.76
N THR A 104 -25.23 -1.53 3.47
CA THR A 104 -25.33 -1.46 4.94
C THR A 104 -24.34 -2.40 5.65
N ASP A 105 -23.90 -3.48 4.99
CA ASP A 105 -23.05 -4.51 5.58
C ASP A 105 -21.73 -4.69 4.80
N PRO A 106 -20.59 -4.18 5.33
CA PRO A 106 -19.29 -4.31 4.67
C PRO A 106 -18.81 -5.76 4.57
N ARG A 107 -19.29 -6.68 5.41
CA ARG A 107 -18.94 -8.11 5.36
C ARG A 107 -19.54 -8.78 4.13
N ARG A 108 -20.77 -8.41 3.75
CA ARG A 108 -21.38 -8.87 2.50
C ARG A 108 -20.57 -8.42 1.29
N GLY A 109 -20.09 -7.16 1.29
CA GLY A 109 -19.18 -6.64 0.24
C GLY A 109 -17.92 -7.49 0.12
N LEU A 110 -17.29 -7.84 1.24
CA LEU A 110 -16.10 -8.69 1.25
C LEU A 110 -16.40 -10.13 0.79
N GLY A 111 -17.52 -10.71 1.21
CA GLY A 111 -17.95 -12.05 0.76
C GLY A 111 -18.22 -12.11 -0.75
N VAL A 112 -18.98 -11.13 -1.28
CA VAL A 112 -19.27 -11.02 -2.72
C VAL A 112 -18.00 -10.83 -3.54
N SER A 113 -17.10 -9.93 -3.10
CA SER A 113 -15.82 -9.72 -3.79
C SER A 113 -14.95 -11.00 -3.79
N SER A 114 -14.95 -11.77 -2.68
CA SER A 114 -14.24 -13.06 -2.61
C SER A 114 -14.79 -14.07 -3.60
N LEU A 115 -16.12 -14.13 -3.77
CA LEU A 115 -16.75 -15.00 -4.78
C LEU A 115 -16.40 -14.56 -6.21
N ILE A 116 -16.41 -13.27 -6.50
CA ILE A 116 -16.00 -12.75 -7.81
C ILE A 116 -14.54 -13.11 -8.10
N LEU A 117 -13.65 -12.93 -7.13
CA LEU A 117 -12.24 -13.31 -7.24
C LEU A 117 -12.05 -14.82 -7.41
N LEU A 118 -12.81 -15.64 -6.67
CA LEU A 118 -12.82 -17.09 -6.83
C LEU A 118 -13.11 -17.48 -8.29
N PHE A 119 -14.18 -16.94 -8.88
CA PHE A 119 -14.50 -17.20 -10.28
C PHE A 119 -13.42 -16.66 -11.22
N GLY A 120 -12.88 -15.46 -10.96
CA GLY A 120 -11.77 -14.89 -11.73
C GLY A 120 -10.56 -15.83 -11.79
N TYR A 121 -10.12 -16.34 -10.66
CA TYR A 121 -9.01 -17.30 -10.60
C TYR A 121 -9.38 -18.69 -11.19
N THR A 122 -10.62 -19.13 -11.05
CA THR A 122 -11.11 -20.36 -11.71
C THR A 122 -11.03 -20.24 -13.23
N PHE A 123 -11.50 -19.12 -13.80
CA PHE A 123 -11.36 -18.88 -15.25
C PHE A 123 -9.88 -18.76 -15.67
N LEU A 124 -9.01 -18.19 -14.83
CA LEU A 124 -7.60 -18.10 -15.10
C LEU A 124 -6.90 -19.49 -15.16
N SER A 125 -7.44 -20.50 -14.49
CA SER A 125 -6.93 -21.87 -14.55
C SER A 125 -7.17 -22.53 -15.91
N LEU A 126 -8.11 -22.03 -16.71
CA LEU A 126 -8.46 -22.58 -18.02
C LEU A 126 -7.45 -22.14 -19.11
N PRO A 127 -7.11 -23.01 -20.08
CA PRO A 127 -6.07 -22.72 -21.08
C PRO A 127 -6.60 -21.97 -22.31
N TYR A 128 -7.69 -21.22 -22.20
CA TYR A 128 -8.34 -20.57 -23.34
C TYR A 128 -8.20 -19.03 -23.24
N ARG A 129 -7.84 -18.37 -24.36
CA ARG A 129 -7.75 -16.90 -24.41
C ARG A 129 -9.03 -16.17 -24.01
N PRO A 130 -10.26 -16.60 -24.41
CA PRO A 130 -11.48 -15.95 -23.91
C PRO A 130 -11.61 -16.01 -22.39
N ALA A 131 -11.25 -17.14 -21.77
CA ALA A 131 -11.28 -17.29 -20.32
C ALA A 131 -10.31 -16.32 -19.61
N LEU A 132 -9.16 -16.01 -20.22
CA LEU A 132 -8.23 -15.00 -19.72
C LEU A 132 -8.85 -13.61 -19.60
N TYR A 133 -9.59 -13.15 -20.61
CA TYR A 133 -10.25 -11.83 -20.58
C TYR A 133 -11.37 -11.79 -19.55
N VAL A 134 -12.16 -12.86 -19.44
CA VAL A 134 -13.18 -13.00 -18.40
C VAL A 134 -12.52 -12.99 -17.02
N ALA A 135 -11.43 -13.73 -16.85
CA ALA A 135 -10.66 -13.75 -15.61
C ALA A 135 -10.18 -12.34 -15.21
N PHE A 136 -9.52 -11.62 -16.10
CA PHE A 136 -9.04 -10.27 -15.79
C PHE A 136 -10.17 -9.30 -15.47
N THR A 137 -11.32 -9.40 -16.14
CA THR A 137 -12.50 -8.58 -15.82
C THR A 137 -13.01 -8.89 -14.42
N LEU A 138 -13.17 -10.17 -14.08
CA LEU A 138 -13.63 -10.59 -12.75
C LEU A 138 -12.61 -10.21 -11.66
N LEU A 139 -11.32 -10.39 -11.91
CA LEU A 139 -10.25 -9.99 -10.97
C LEU A 139 -10.25 -8.48 -10.75
N PHE A 140 -10.43 -7.68 -11.80
CA PHE A 140 -10.58 -6.23 -11.69
C PHE A 140 -11.77 -5.85 -10.79
N VAL A 141 -12.96 -6.36 -11.07
CA VAL A 141 -14.17 -6.06 -10.29
C VAL A 141 -14.00 -6.54 -8.84
N GLY A 142 -13.51 -7.77 -8.65
CA GLY A 142 -13.30 -8.35 -7.34
C GLY A 142 -12.33 -7.55 -6.47
N HIS A 143 -11.16 -7.20 -6.99
CA HIS A 143 -10.18 -6.40 -6.24
C HIS A 143 -10.65 -4.96 -5.99
N SER A 144 -11.44 -4.39 -6.92
CA SER A 144 -12.04 -3.05 -6.75
C SER A 144 -12.99 -2.99 -5.53
N LEU A 145 -13.65 -4.09 -5.21
CA LEU A 145 -14.54 -4.20 -4.05
C LEU A 145 -13.82 -4.71 -2.79
N TYR A 146 -12.84 -5.59 -2.93
CA TYR A 146 -12.19 -6.27 -1.81
C TYR A 146 -11.43 -5.31 -0.89
N LYS A 147 -10.58 -4.44 -1.46
CA LYS A 147 -9.75 -3.51 -0.69
C LYS A 147 -10.57 -2.53 0.16
N PRO A 148 -11.57 -1.79 -0.41
CA PRO A 148 -12.39 -0.89 0.41
C PRO A 148 -13.23 -1.65 1.46
N SER A 149 -13.75 -2.85 1.14
CA SER A 149 -14.48 -3.69 2.10
C SER A 149 -13.62 -4.05 3.32
N THR A 150 -12.37 -4.42 3.10
CA THR A 150 -11.40 -4.73 4.17
C THR A 150 -11.20 -3.54 5.10
N GLN A 151 -10.99 -2.35 4.54
CA GLN A 151 -10.77 -1.13 5.34
C GLN A 151 -12.02 -0.72 6.12
N ARG A 152 -13.21 -0.86 5.55
CA ARG A 152 -14.47 -0.59 6.25
C ARG A 152 -14.71 -1.57 7.41
N ILE A 153 -14.43 -2.86 7.23
CA ILE A 153 -14.53 -3.84 8.32
C ILE A 153 -13.53 -3.49 9.42
N LEU A 154 -12.28 -3.16 9.05
CA LEU A 154 -11.27 -2.76 10.04
C LEU A 154 -11.72 -1.54 10.83
N ALA A 155 -12.24 -0.51 10.17
CA ALA A 155 -12.77 0.69 10.84
C ALA A 155 -13.97 0.39 11.75
N ALA A 156 -14.84 -0.55 11.34
CA ALA A 156 -16.02 -0.94 12.15
C ALA A 156 -15.69 -1.82 13.37
N LEU A 157 -14.50 -2.43 13.42
CA LEU A 157 -14.06 -3.28 14.54
C LEU A 157 -13.51 -2.49 15.72
N TYR A 158 -13.19 -1.21 15.54
CA TYR A 158 -12.57 -0.36 16.56
C TYR A 158 -13.36 0.94 16.73
N ALA A 159 -13.55 1.34 17.99
CA ALA A 159 -14.18 2.64 18.28
C ALA A 159 -13.26 3.81 17.84
N THR A 160 -13.86 4.96 17.57
CA THR A 160 -13.11 6.19 17.26
C THR A 160 -12.15 6.51 18.40
N GLY A 161 -10.85 6.63 18.10
CA GLY A 161 -9.81 6.89 19.11
C GLY A 161 -9.26 5.67 19.83
N ASP A 162 -9.66 4.44 19.45
CA ASP A 162 -9.09 3.21 20.01
C ASP A 162 -7.62 3.06 19.60
N ALA A 163 -6.70 3.12 20.59
CA ALA A 163 -5.25 3.02 20.37
C ALA A 163 -4.83 1.69 19.72
N ARG A 164 -5.67 0.66 19.76
CA ARG A 164 -5.37 -0.65 19.15
C ARG A 164 -5.40 -0.63 17.60
N ILE A 165 -6.04 0.38 17.00
CA ILE A 165 -6.17 0.44 15.53
C ILE A 165 -4.80 0.53 14.82
N GLU A 166 -3.82 1.21 15.43
CA GLU A 166 -2.46 1.28 14.89
C GLU A 166 -1.80 -0.08 14.88
N GLY A 167 -1.89 -0.83 15.98
CA GLY A 167 -1.40 -2.21 16.06
C GLY A 167 -2.12 -3.15 15.08
N ALA A 168 -3.43 -2.97 14.89
CA ALA A 168 -4.22 -3.72 13.92
C ALA A 168 -3.76 -3.48 12.48
N GLN A 169 -3.45 -2.22 12.11
CA GLN A 169 -2.91 -1.90 10.79
C GLN A 169 -1.54 -2.56 10.55
N VAL A 170 -0.67 -2.58 11.55
CA VAL A 170 0.63 -3.26 11.47
C VAL A 170 0.44 -4.77 11.25
N LEU A 171 -0.42 -5.43 12.04
CA LEU A 171 -0.71 -6.85 11.87
C LEU A 171 -1.33 -7.16 10.51
N LEU A 172 -2.21 -6.31 10.01
CA LEU A 172 -2.78 -6.45 8.67
C LEU A 172 -1.69 -6.33 7.59
N HIS A 173 -0.76 -5.40 7.74
CA HIS A 173 0.37 -5.24 6.82
C HIS A 173 1.31 -6.47 6.85
N ILE A 174 1.53 -7.06 8.02
CA ILE A 174 2.26 -8.33 8.15
C ILE A 174 1.52 -9.44 7.38
N ALA A 175 0.19 -9.56 7.55
CA ALA A 175 -0.61 -10.55 6.83
C ALA A 175 -0.53 -10.38 5.30
N VAL A 176 -0.54 -9.13 4.81
CA VAL A 176 -0.33 -8.80 3.39
C VAL A 176 1.00 -9.34 2.88
N ASN A 177 2.09 -9.05 3.58
CA ASN A 177 3.44 -9.44 3.12
C ASN A 177 3.71 -10.94 3.30
N LEU A 178 3.16 -11.58 4.34
CA LEU A 178 3.21 -13.04 4.47
C LEU A 178 2.46 -13.73 3.33
N GLY A 179 1.27 -13.21 2.97
CA GLY A 179 0.53 -13.70 1.81
C GLY A 179 1.30 -13.51 0.51
N ALA A 180 1.92 -12.35 0.31
CA ALA A 180 2.74 -12.05 -0.86
C ALA A 180 3.95 -12.99 -0.99
N ALA A 181 4.70 -13.17 0.08
CA ALA A 181 5.85 -14.07 0.10
C ALA A 181 5.43 -15.52 -0.14
N GLY A 182 4.43 -16.03 0.63
CA GLY A 182 3.95 -17.40 0.51
C GLY A 182 3.35 -17.70 -0.86
N GLY A 183 2.56 -16.78 -1.40
CA GLY A 183 1.98 -16.90 -2.74
C GLY A 183 3.04 -17.00 -3.84
N SER A 184 4.03 -16.11 -3.83
CA SER A 184 5.13 -16.13 -4.81
C SER A 184 5.99 -17.39 -4.69
N LEU A 185 6.27 -17.86 -3.46
CA LEU A 185 7.02 -19.10 -3.25
C LEU A 185 6.26 -20.32 -3.75
N LEU A 186 4.97 -20.45 -3.39
CA LEU A 186 4.15 -21.58 -3.82
C LEU A 186 3.92 -21.57 -5.33
N ALA A 187 3.75 -20.38 -5.94
CA ALA A 187 3.62 -20.24 -7.39
C ALA A 187 4.82 -20.85 -8.13
N GLY A 188 6.05 -20.58 -7.67
CA GLY A 188 7.25 -21.15 -8.26
C GLY A 188 7.29 -22.68 -8.17
N VAL A 189 6.92 -23.25 -7.02
CA VAL A 189 6.88 -24.71 -6.81
C VAL A 189 5.81 -25.36 -7.68
N LEU A 190 4.57 -24.86 -7.62
CA LEU A 190 3.45 -25.45 -8.35
C LEU A 190 3.63 -25.31 -9.87
N LEU A 191 4.15 -24.20 -10.34
CA LEU A 191 4.39 -24.00 -11.77
C LEU A 191 5.42 -25.00 -12.30
N HIS A 192 6.47 -25.28 -11.53
CA HIS A 192 7.49 -26.26 -11.91
C HIS A 192 7.00 -27.69 -11.92
N HIS A 193 6.22 -28.11 -10.90
CA HIS A 193 5.83 -29.51 -10.73
C HIS A 193 4.44 -29.87 -11.27
N ALA A 194 3.50 -28.93 -11.31
CA ALA A 194 2.10 -29.18 -11.60
C ALA A 194 1.52 -28.31 -12.76
N GLY A 195 2.31 -27.36 -13.25
CA GLY A 195 1.95 -26.51 -14.38
C GLY A 195 0.92 -25.44 -14.09
N TRP A 196 0.55 -24.68 -15.13
CA TRP A 196 -0.25 -23.45 -15.04
C TRP A 196 -1.63 -23.64 -14.44
N SER A 197 -2.37 -24.68 -14.91
CA SER A 197 -3.77 -24.87 -14.49
C SER A 197 -3.88 -25.17 -13.00
N VAL A 198 -3.01 -26.02 -12.45
CA VAL A 198 -3.00 -26.36 -11.02
C VAL A 198 -2.56 -25.14 -10.20
N THR A 199 -1.57 -24.39 -10.68
CA THR A 199 -1.13 -23.15 -10.02
C THR A 199 -2.30 -22.19 -9.83
N TYR A 200 -3.08 -21.92 -10.88
CA TYR A 200 -4.21 -20.99 -10.76
C TYR A 200 -5.47 -21.61 -10.11
N ALA A 201 -5.67 -22.91 -10.19
CA ALA A 201 -6.72 -23.57 -9.40
C ALA A 201 -6.45 -23.48 -7.89
N SER A 202 -5.19 -23.51 -7.48
CA SER A 202 -4.81 -23.31 -6.07
C SER A 202 -5.08 -21.88 -5.58
N THR A 203 -5.00 -20.86 -6.45
CA THR A 203 -5.42 -19.50 -6.09
C THR A 203 -6.93 -19.39 -5.87
N ALA A 204 -7.72 -20.10 -6.68
CA ALA A 204 -9.17 -20.19 -6.47
C ALA A 204 -9.50 -20.87 -5.12
N LEU A 205 -8.75 -21.91 -4.74
CA LEU A 205 -8.88 -22.53 -3.42
C LEU A 205 -8.57 -21.54 -2.28
N MET A 206 -7.52 -20.75 -2.40
CA MET A 206 -7.21 -19.71 -1.40
C MET A 206 -8.32 -18.68 -1.28
N MET A 207 -8.95 -18.29 -2.38
CA MET A 207 -10.11 -17.39 -2.36
C MET A 207 -11.36 -18.02 -1.76
N SER A 208 -11.56 -19.33 -1.93
CA SER A 208 -12.64 -20.07 -1.23
C SER A 208 -12.45 -20.01 0.28
N VAL A 209 -11.20 -20.21 0.76
CA VAL A 209 -10.87 -20.10 2.18
C VAL A 209 -11.08 -18.68 2.69
N ALA A 210 -10.62 -17.67 1.94
CA ALA A 210 -10.82 -16.27 2.30
C ALA A 210 -12.31 -15.93 2.42
N GLY A 211 -13.13 -16.34 1.46
CA GLY A 211 -14.58 -16.17 1.47
C GLY A 211 -15.24 -16.85 2.66
N ALA A 212 -14.88 -18.10 2.96
CA ALA A 212 -15.41 -18.85 4.10
C ALA A 212 -15.10 -18.20 5.46
N LEU A 213 -13.90 -17.60 5.61
CA LEU A 213 -13.49 -16.91 6.84
C LEU A 213 -14.30 -15.64 7.13
N VAL A 214 -14.80 -14.97 6.08
CA VAL A 214 -15.51 -13.68 6.22
C VAL A 214 -17.02 -13.80 5.98
N TRP A 215 -17.49 -14.95 5.52
CA TRP A 215 -18.93 -15.17 5.33
C TRP A 215 -19.69 -14.97 6.64
N PRO A 216 -20.83 -14.28 6.64
CA PRO A 216 -21.56 -13.95 7.87
C PRO A 216 -21.98 -15.23 8.62
N SER A 217 -21.24 -15.57 9.67
CA SER A 217 -21.69 -16.53 10.67
C SER A 217 -22.68 -15.86 11.62
N GLN A 218 -23.60 -16.63 12.22
CA GLN A 218 -24.64 -16.11 13.14
C GLN A 218 -24.04 -15.35 14.36
N ASP A 219 -22.79 -15.65 14.74
CA ASP A 219 -22.05 -14.90 15.77
C ASP A 219 -21.74 -13.45 15.37
N ALA A 220 -21.73 -13.13 14.07
CA ALA A 220 -21.56 -11.79 13.55
C ALA A 220 -22.72 -10.84 13.94
N HIS A 221 -23.91 -11.37 14.19
CA HIS A 221 -25.07 -10.58 14.66
C HIS A 221 -24.90 -10.13 16.12
N ARG A 222 -24.12 -10.80 16.92
CA ARG A 222 -23.83 -10.43 18.32
C ARG A 222 -22.83 -9.28 18.41
N ASP A 223 -21.82 -9.26 17.53
CA ASP A 223 -20.82 -8.19 17.46
C ASP A 223 -21.36 -6.94 16.71
N SER A 224 -22.39 -7.07 15.87
CA SER A 224 -22.98 -5.97 15.10
C SER A 224 -23.88 -5.04 15.92
N LYS A 225 -24.18 -5.35 17.19
CA LYS A 225 -24.79 -4.39 18.13
C LYS A 225 -23.83 -3.30 18.60
N LEU A 226 -22.52 -3.39 18.28
CA LEU A 226 -21.62 -2.25 18.37
C LEU A 226 -21.86 -1.34 17.14
N SER A 227 -22.83 -0.44 17.32
CA SER A 227 -23.07 0.79 16.58
C SER A 227 -22.46 0.86 15.17
N LEU A 228 -23.25 0.49 14.16
CA LEU A 228 -23.29 1.20 12.89
C LEU A 228 -23.79 2.64 13.18
N VAL A 229 -23.03 3.39 13.95
CA VAL A 229 -23.17 4.83 14.00
C VAL A 229 -22.58 5.33 12.69
N ASP A 230 -23.37 6.08 11.95
CA ASP A 230 -23.01 6.91 10.80
C ASP A 230 -21.86 7.88 11.14
N ALA A 231 -20.70 7.33 11.42
CA ALA A 231 -19.48 8.11 11.50
C ALA A 231 -18.81 8.00 10.13
N PRO A 232 -18.88 9.05 9.29
CA PRO A 232 -17.89 9.21 8.23
C PRO A 232 -16.54 9.04 8.90
N ILE A 233 -15.59 8.37 8.24
CA ILE A 233 -14.21 8.22 8.72
C ILE A 233 -13.66 9.63 8.93
N GLN A 234 -13.96 10.21 10.08
CA GLN A 234 -13.34 11.44 10.54
C GLN A 234 -12.01 11.04 11.14
N ILE A 235 -11.02 10.90 10.26
CA ILE A 235 -9.64 10.98 10.70
C ILE A 235 -9.50 12.41 11.22
N GLN A 236 -9.57 12.58 12.56
CA GLN A 236 -9.27 13.86 13.19
C GLN A 236 -7.79 14.14 13.00
N PHE A 237 -7.48 14.75 11.86
CA PHE A 237 -6.21 15.42 11.69
C PHE A 237 -6.34 16.83 12.29
N ASN A 238 -5.54 17.15 13.28
CA ASN A 238 -5.29 18.52 13.66
C ASN A 238 -4.71 19.25 12.44
N SER A 239 -5.58 19.82 11.62
CA SER A 239 -5.23 20.55 10.41
C SER A 239 -4.66 21.89 10.82
N SER A 240 -3.37 22.03 10.73
CA SER A 240 -2.72 23.33 10.62
C SER A 240 -3.22 24.04 9.36
N PRO A 241 -3.38 25.37 9.38
CA PRO A 241 -3.85 26.13 8.22
C PRO A 241 -2.95 25.88 7.00
N SER A 242 -3.58 25.77 5.81
CA SER A 242 -2.91 25.57 4.54
C SER A 242 -1.77 26.57 4.35
N THR A 243 -0.54 26.07 4.26
CA THR A 243 0.63 26.91 3.96
C THR A 243 0.62 27.29 2.47
N PRO A 244 1.20 28.43 2.07
CA PRO A 244 1.23 28.90 0.68
C PRO A 244 1.81 27.90 -0.34
N ASN A 245 2.56 26.90 0.12
CA ASN A 245 3.24 25.92 -0.73
C ASN A 245 2.55 24.56 -0.82
N SER A 246 1.32 24.40 -0.29
CA SER A 246 0.62 23.11 -0.25
C SER A 246 0.42 22.49 -1.64
N SER A 247 0.10 23.30 -2.66
CA SER A 247 -0.10 22.82 -4.04
C SER A 247 1.18 22.24 -4.66
N GLN A 248 2.33 22.84 -4.42
CA GLN A 248 3.61 22.35 -4.92
C GLN A 248 4.00 21.04 -4.26
N ILE A 249 3.77 20.91 -2.96
CA ILE A 249 4.01 19.67 -2.21
C ILE A 249 3.09 18.55 -2.73
N ILE A 250 1.80 18.83 -2.91
CA ILE A 250 0.84 17.88 -3.47
C ILE A 250 1.28 17.42 -4.86
N ALA A 251 1.68 18.34 -5.74
CA ALA A 251 2.16 18.03 -7.08
C ALA A 251 3.44 17.17 -7.05
N GLY A 252 4.41 17.51 -6.19
CA GLY A 252 5.65 16.76 -6.03
C GLY A 252 5.41 15.34 -5.49
N LEU A 253 4.52 15.18 -4.53
CA LEU A 253 4.15 13.88 -3.99
C LEU A 253 3.39 13.02 -5.02
N THR A 254 2.51 13.63 -5.79
CA THR A 254 1.78 12.99 -6.90
C THR A 254 2.76 12.48 -7.95
N LEU A 255 3.75 13.30 -8.32
CA LEU A 255 4.84 12.89 -9.21
C LEU A 255 5.67 11.74 -8.63
N ALA A 256 5.98 11.78 -7.33
CA ALA A 256 6.72 10.71 -6.67
C ALA A 256 5.96 9.37 -6.72
N MET A 257 4.64 9.38 -6.49
CA MET A 257 3.81 8.19 -6.60
C MET A 257 3.74 7.66 -8.04
N PHE A 258 3.58 8.53 -9.02
CA PHE A 258 3.61 8.18 -10.44
C PHE A 258 4.92 7.47 -10.81
N LEU A 259 6.07 8.07 -10.47
CA LEU A 259 7.38 7.51 -10.79
C LEU A 259 7.65 6.19 -10.05
N PHE A 260 7.24 6.10 -8.78
CA PHE A 260 7.39 4.88 -8.01
C PHE A 260 6.59 3.72 -8.61
N THR A 261 5.31 3.92 -8.94
CA THR A 261 4.48 2.86 -9.52
C THR A 261 4.87 2.52 -10.96
N LEU A 262 5.45 3.45 -11.69
CA LEU A 262 6.09 3.18 -12.98
C LEU A 262 7.28 2.20 -12.81
N CYS A 263 8.11 2.42 -11.81
CA CYS A 263 9.22 1.51 -11.46
C CYS A 263 8.69 0.15 -10.95
N THR A 264 7.61 0.14 -10.17
CA THR A 264 6.96 -1.08 -9.67
C THR A 264 6.49 -1.96 -10.83
N ALA A 265 5.85 -1.37 -11.84
CA ALA A 265 5.42 -2.11 -13.03
C ALA A 265 6.59 -2.78 -13.77
N GLN A 266 7.79 -2.17 -13.76
CA GLN A 266 8.99 -2.80 -14.31
C GLN A 266 9.46 -3.97 -13.44
N ALA A 267 9.48 -3.80 -12.12
CA ALA A 267 9.92 -4.84 -11.18
C ALA A 267 9.01 -6.08 -11.23
N GLU A 268 7.69 -5.87 -11.32
CA GLU A 268 6.69 -6.95 -11.37
C GLU A 268 6.56 -7.61 -12.77
N GLY A 269 6.99 -6.95 -13.82
CA GLY A 269 6.83 -7.42 -15.22
C GLY A 269 8.13 -7.60 -15.98
N ALA A 270 8.67 -6.51 -16.52
CA ALA A 270 9.79 -6.54 -17.46
C ALA A 270 11.07 -7.10 -16.82
N LEU A 271 11.35 -6.76 -15.56
CA LEU A 271 12.52 -7.23 -14.84
C LEU A 271 12.46 -8.74 -14.57
N LEU A 272 11.26 -9.30 -14.35
CA LEU A 272 11.08 -10.75 -14.24
C LEU A 272 11.39 -11.46 -15.55
N LEU A 273 10.90 -10.94 -16.69
CA LEU A 273 11.20 -11.51 -18.01
C LEU A 273 12.69 -11.38 -18.36
N TRP A 274 13.30 -10.23 -18.05
CA TRP A 274 14.73 -10.01 -18.22
C TRP A 274 15.56 -10.97 -17.35
N SER A 275 15.13 -11.19 -16.11
CA SER A 275 15.84 -12.08 -15.19
C SER A 275 15.84 -13.54 -15.66
N LYS A 276 14.78 -13.99 -16.34
CA LYS A 276 14.73 -15.31 -16.94
C LYS A 276 15.84 -15.54 -17.95
N ASP A 277 16.16 -14.51 -18.75
CA ASP A 277 17.13 -14.62 -19.84
C ASP A 277 18.57 -14.37 -19.36
N ARG A 278 18.75 -13.47 -18.38
CA ARG A 278 20.06 -12.89 -18.02
C ARG A 278 20.62 -13.36 -16.67
N ILE A 279 19.80 -13.87 -15.77
CA ILE A 279 20.24 -14.29 -14.44
C ILE A 279 20.61 -15.78 -14.47
N ASP A 280 21.78 -16.12 -13.91
CA ASP A 280 22.10 -17.49 -13.56
C ASP A 280 21.33 -17.85 -12.27
N ARG A 281 20.37 -18.77 -12.44
CA ARG A 281 19.43 -19.18 -11.38
C ARG A 281 19.80 -20.53 -10.77
N ILE A 282 20.93 -21.11 -11.19
CA ILE A 282 21.37 -22.42 -10.68
C ILE A 282 22.17 -22.19 -9.39
N VAL A 283 21.66 -22.69 -8.27
CA VAL A 283 22.32 -22.68 -6.96
C VAL A 283 22.43 -24.10 -6.46
N ILE A 284 23.65 -24.62 -6.34
CA ILE A 284 23.95 -25.98 -5.85
C ILE A 284 23.12 -27.05 -6.64
N GLY A 285 23.03 -26.89 -7.97
CA GLY A 285 22.26 -27.80 -8.83
C GLY A 285 20.73 -27.61 -8.82
N PHE A 286 20.20 -26.69 -8.04
CA PHE A 286 18.78 -26.34 -8.02
C PHE A 286 18.51 -25.07 -8.82
N GLU A 287 17.56 -25.12 -9.76
CA GLU A 287 17.13 -23.95 -10.52
C GLU A 287 16.07 -23.16 -9.76
N VAL A 288 16.44 -21.96 -9.28
CA VAL A 288 15.54 -21.08 -8.53
C VAL A 288 14.38 -20.61 -9.43
N PRO A 289 13.12 -20.88 -9.06
CA PRO A 289 11.95 -20.42 -9.81
C PRO A 289 11.89 -18.89 -9.91
N ILE A 290 11.52 -18.36 -11.07
CA ILE A 290 11.47 -16.91 -11.30
C ILE A 290 10.46 -16.22 -10.38
N ALA A 291 9.34 -16.85 -10.07
CA ALA A 291 8.32 -16.34 -9.15
C ALA A 291 8.89 -16.03 -7.76
N TRP A 292 9.96 -16.73 -7.32
CA TRP A 292 10.60 -16.49 -6.02
C TRP A 292 11.27 -15.11 -5.92
N PHE A 293 11.60 -14.50 -7.06
CA PHE A 293 12.18 -13.16 -7.05
C PHE A 293 11.21 -12.11 -6.49
N LEU A 294 9.89 -12.30 -6.64
CA LEU A 294 8.90 -11.42 -5.99
C LEU A 294 8.56 -11.82 -4.54
N ALA A 295 8.95 -13.01 -4.10
CA ALA A 295 8.92 -13.34 -2.67
C ALA A 295 9.99 -12.57 -1.88
N PHE A 296 11.15 -12.32 -2.49
CA PHE A 296 12.28 -11.63 -1.84
C PHE A 296 11.91 -10.22 -1.32
N PRO A 297 11.30 -9.31 -2.11
CA PRO A 297 10.82 -8.02 -1.62
C PRO A 297 9.86 -8.16 -0.44
N ALA A 298 8.88 -9.04 -0.52
CA ALA A 298 7.90 -9.22 0.55
C ALA A 298 8.53 -9.69 1.87
N ILE A 299 9.47 -10.64 1.80
CA ILE A 299 10.27 -11.09 2.95
C ILE A 299 11.11 -9.92 3.49
N LEU A 300 11.75 -9.17 2.62
CA LEU A 300 12.61 -8.06 3.02
C LEU A 300 11.81 -6.93 3.69
N VAL A 301 10.58 -6.64 3.22
CA VAL A 301 9.65 -5.71 3.90
C VAL A 301 9.34 -6.20 5.31
N LEU A 302 9.04 -7.49 5.51
CA LEU A 302 8.77 -8.04 6.85
C LEU A 302 9.95 -7.86 7.81
N LEU A 303 11.17 -7.95 7.30
CA LEU A 303 12.39 -7.77 8.09
C LEU A 303 12.71 -6.30 8.36
N LEU A 304 12.51 -5.43 7.36
CA LEU A 304 12.89 -4.02 7.44
C LEU A 304 11.81 -3.11 8.04
N ALA A 305 10.51 -3.47 7.92
CA ALA A 305 9.43 -2.63 8.43
C ALA A 305 9.51 -2.34 9.95
N PRO A 306 9.84 -3.30 10.83
CA PRO A 306 10.05 -3.01 12.25
C PRO A 306 11.23 -2.04 12.49
N ILE A 307 12.31 -2.21 11.74
CA ILE A 307 13.51 -1.35 11.83
C ILE A 307 13.15 0.06 11.37
N GLN A 308 12.43 0.17 10.25
CA GLN A 308 11.92 1.44 9.73
C GLN A 308 11.05 2.15 10.79
N LEU A 309 10.10 1.42 11.39
CA LEU A 309 9.20 2.00 12.40
C LEU A 309 9.98 2.56 13.59
N ALA A 310 11.02 1.88 14.04
CA ALA A 310 11.89 2.33 15.15
C ALA A 310 12.76 3.54 14.76
N LEU A 311 13.27 3.59 13.54
CA LEU A 311 14.17 4.64 13.06
C LEU A 311 13.43 5.87 12.52
N LEU A 312 12.22 5.69 11.98
CA LEU A 312 11.47 6.71 11.25
C LEU A 312 11.26 8.02 12.04
N PRO A 313 10.92 8.01 13.36
CA PRO A 313 10.77 9.25 14.13
C PRO A 313 12.07 10.05 14.20
N ARG A 314 13.22 9.36 14.33
CA ARG A 314 14.55 10.00 14.37
C ARG A 314 14.92 10.57 13.00
N LEU A 315 14.71 9.81 11.93
CA LEU A 315 14.98 10.22 10.55
C LEU A 315 14.09 11.40 10.13
N LYS A 316 12.81 11.40 10.46
CA LYS A 316 11.92 12.54 10.19
C LYS A 316 12.38 13.81 10.87
N ARG A 317 12.83 13.70 12.13
CA ARG A 317 13.34 14.84 12.90
C ARG A 317 14.63 15.39 12.33
N SER A 318 15.53 14.54 11.84
CA SER A 318 16.86 14.93 11.36
C SER A 318 16.87 15.36 9.88
N ILE A 319 16.11 14.72 9.03
CA ILE A 319 16.16 14.89 7.56
C ILE A 319 14.93 15.60 7.02
N GLY A 320 13.76 15.38 7.62
CA GLY A 320 12.45 15.84 7.13
C GLY A 320 11.78 14.85 6.18
N THR A 321 10.43 14.86 6.16
CA THR A 321 9.65 13.86 5.44
C THR A 321 9.80 13.98 3.92
N SER A 322 9.80 15.18 3.35
CA SER A 322 9.94 15.39 1.90
C SER A 322 11.28 14.89 1.37
N ARG A 323 12.38 15.12 2.12
CA ARG A 323 13.71 14.62 1.75
C ARG A 323 13.80 13.10 1.85
N LEU A 324 13.14 12.47 2.83
CA LEU A 324 13.07 11.02 2.92
C LEU A 324 12.36 10.41 1.71
N ILE A 325 11.29 11.05 1.22
CA ILE A 325 10.60 10.60 0.00
C ILE A 325 11.51 10.80 -1.24
N ALA A 326 12.26 11.91 -1.32
CA ALA A 326 13.25 12.11 -2.38
C ALA A 326 14.35 11.04 -2.34
N MET A 327 14.84 10.65 -1.15
CA MET A 327 15.75 9.50 -1.00
C MET A 327 15.11 8.18 -1.46
N GLY A 328 13.81 8.00 -1.24
CA GLY A 328 13.05 6.87 -1.80
C GLY A 328 13.08 6.85 -3.32
N LEU A 329 12.93 8.00 -3.99
CA LEU A 329 13.07 8.08 -5.45
C LEU A 329 14.51 7.79 -5.93
N ILE A 330 15.52 8.21 -5.18
CA ILE A 330 16.91 7.82 -5.47
C ILE A 330 17.09 6.31 -5.31
N ALA A 331 16.49 5.69 -4.28
CA ALA A 331 16.51 4.24 -4.14
C ALA A 331 15.80 3.54 -5.33
N ALA A 332 14.67 4.07 -5.81
CA ALA A 332 14.02 3.59 -7.02
C ALA A 332 14.92 3.70 -8.27
N ALA A 333 15.70 4.78 -8.39
CA ALA A 333 16.70 4.92 -9.44
C ALA A 333 17.83 3.89 -9.31
N LEU A 334 18.35 3.69 -8.10
CA LEU A 334 19.41 2.73 -7.80
C LEU A 334 18.98 1.28 -8.06
N CYS A 335 17.69 0.95 -7.93
CA CYS A 335 17.13 -0.33 -8.32
C CYS A 335 17.53 -0.70 -9.77
N PHE A 336 17.50 0.24 -10.69
CA PHE A 336 17.88 -0.01 -12.09
C PHE A 336 19.33 0.32 -12.37
N ALA A 337 19.89 1.33 -11.73
CA ALA A 337 21.29 1.72 -11.92
C ALA A 337 22.26 0.58 -11.55
N VAL A 338 21.99 -0.17 -10.50
CA VAL A 338 22.82 -1.30 -10.07
C VAL A 338 22.92 -2.40 -11.13
N LEU A 339 21.94 -2.49 -12.04
CA LEU A 339 21.93 -3.45 -13.13
C LEU A 339 22.71 -2.99 -14.38
N LEU A 340 23.08 -1.70 -14.50
CA LEU A 340 23.79 -1.18 -15.67
C LEU A 340 25.10 -1.92 -15.98
N PRO A 341 25.97 -2.25 -15.01
CA PRO A 341 27.19 -2.99 -15.31
C PRO A 341 26.94 -4.36 -15.96
N THR A 342 25.79 -5.00 -15.65
CA THR A 342 25.45 -6.30 -16.20
C THR A 342 25.20 -6.28 -17.71
N THR A 343 24.94 -5.10 -18.28
CA THR A 343 24.75 -4.93 -19.73
C THR A 343 26.04 -5.05 -20.54
N LEU A 344 27.19 -4.91 -19.88
CA LEU A 344 28.51 -5.05 -20.50
C LEU A 344 28.92 -6.50 -20.68
N TRP A 345 28.27 -7.45 -19.99
CA TRP A 345 28.61 -8.85 -20.04
C TRP A 345 27.68 -9.62 -20.99
N THR A 346 28.25 -10.57 -21.74
CA THR A 346 27.45 -11.42 -22.62
C THR A 346 26.93 -12.69 -21.97
N HIS A 347 27.55 -13.12 -20.86
CA HIS A 347 27.16 -14.29 -20.09
C HIS A 347 26.03 -13.96 -19.09
N ARG A 348 25.40 -14.98 -18.53
CA ARG A 348 24.44 -14.83 -17.42
C ARG A 348 25.15 -14.30 -16.18
N VAL A 349 24.45 -13.44 -15.45
CA VAL A 349 24.98 -12.75 -14.27
C VAL A 349 24.42 -13.36 -12.99
N SER A 350 25.14 -13.21 -11.89
CA SER A 350 24.74 -13.72 -10.58
C SER A 350 23.41 -13.12 -10.11
N MET A 351 22.61 -13.90 -9.40
CA MET A 351 21.39 -13.45 -8.71
C MET A 351 21.63 -12.32 -7.71
N ALA A 352 22.85 -12.14 -7.22
CA ALA A 352 23.20 -11.05 -6.31
C ALA A 352 22.88 -9.66 -6.88
N TRP A 353 23.03 -9.47 -8.20
CA TRP A 353 22.66 -8.22 -8.87
C TRP A 353 21.17 -7.94 -8.80
N LEU A 354 20.34 -8.95 -9.01
CA LEU A 354 18.89 -8.82 -8.89
C LEU A 354 18.46 -8.63 -7.45
N ALA A 355 19.07 -9.34 -6.49
CA ALA A 355 18.81 -9.16 -5.06
C ALA A 355 19.16 -7.75 -4.61
N ALA A 356 20.29 -7.18 -5.04
CA ALA A 356 20.65 -5.79 -4.78
C ALA A 356 19.62 -4.81 -5.38
N SER A 357 19.23 -5.03 -6.63
CA SER A 357 18.20 -4.24 -7.32
C SER A 357 16.88 -4.24 -6.52
N LEU A 358 16.36 -5.40 -6.19
CA LEU A 358 15.12 -5.54 -5.43
C LEU A 358 15.22 -5.02 -3.98
N SER A 359 16.42 -5.02 -3.38
CA SER A 359 16.64 -4.38 -2.07
C SER A 359 16.48 -2.87 -2.13
N PHE A 360 16.98 -2.22 -3.17
CA PHE A 360 16.73 -0.79 -3.41
C PHE A 360 15.27 -0.51 -3.73
N PHE A 361 14.58 -1.42 -4.44
CA PHE A 361 13.15 -1.31 -4.68
C PHE A 361 12.35 -1.31 -3.36
N VAL A 362 12.65 -2.24 -2.43
CA VAL A 362 12.00 -2.29 -1.11
C VAL A 362 12.27 -1.02 -0.30
N LEU A 363 13.50 -0.50 -0.35
CA LEU A 363 13.82 0.75 0.32
C LEU A 363 13.00 1.93 -0.24
N ALA A 364 12.82 1.98 -1.57
CA ALA A 364 11.95 2.96 -2.21
C ALA A 364 10.49 2.83 -1.75
N GLU A 365 9.96 1.61 -1.72
CA GLU A 365 8.60 1.31 -1.27
C GLU A 365 8.35 1.80 0.16
N LEU A 366 9.24 1.44 1.08
CA LEU A 366 9.16 1.81 2.49
C LEU A 366 9.21 3.33 2.71
N LEU A 367 9.94 4.08 1.87
CA LEU A 367 10.08 5.52 2.01
C LEU A 367 9.02 6.32 1.25
N ILE A 368 8.48 5.83 0.13
CA ILE A 368 7.56 6.61 -0.71
C ILE A 368 6.10 6.38 -0.32
N ALA A 369 5.64 5.14 -0.32
CA ALA A 369 4.21 4.86 -0.21
C ALA A 369 3.60 5.32 1.13
N PRO A 370 4.11 4.91 2.32
CA PRO A 370 3.51 5.30 3.59
C PRO A 370 3.77 6.78 3.94
N LEU A 371 4.97 7.29 3.64
CA LEU A 371 5.32 8.67 3.98
C LEU A 371 4.64 9.68 3.05
N GLY A 372 4.55 9.35 1.75
CA GLY A 372 3.95 10.20 0.75
C GLY A 372 2.46 10.41 1.01
N LEU A 373 1.70 9.33 1.24
CA LEU A 373 0.27 9.43 1.54
C LEU A 373 0.03 10.19 2.85
N ALA A 374 0.80 9.90 3.90
CA ALA A 374 0.67 10.58 5.19
C ALA A 374 0.96 12.10 5.07
N LEU A 375 2.02 12.48 4.34
CA LEU A 375 2.37 13.89 4.13
C LEU A 375 1.30 14.58 3.25
N LEU A 376 0.82 13.91 2.22
CA LEU A 376 -0.22 14.39 1.32
C LEU A 376 -1.49 14.78 2.09
N ILE A 377 -1.98 13.87 2.95
CA ILE A 377 -3.17 14.09 3.77
C ILE A 377 -2.94 15.28 4.73
N ARG A 378 -1.79 15.32 5.40
CA ARG A 378 -1.45 16.40 6.35
C ARG A 378 -1.33 17.77 5.69
N SER A 379 -0.93 17.83 4.41
CA SER A 379 -0.78 19.06 3.64
C SER A 379 -2.08 19.54 3.00
N THR A 380 -3.19 18.80 3.18
CA THR A 380 -4.46 19.04 2.49
C THR A 380 -5.54 19.48 3.49
N PRO A 381 -6.29 20.57 3.19
CA PRO A 381 -7.46 20.93 4.01
C PRO A 381 -8.47 19.78 4.09
N PRO A 382 -9.15 19.56 5.24
CA PRO A 382 -10.03 18.39 5.46
C PRO A 382 -11.07 18.16 4.37
N ARG A 383 -11.65 19.24 3.83
CA ARG A 383 -12.67 19.18 2.75
C ARG A 383 -12.15 18.61 1.42
N PHE A 384 -10.84 18.60 1.20
CA PHE A 384 -10.23 18.14 -0.05
C PHE A 384 -9.45 16.82 0.09
N VAL A 385 -9.36 16.24 1.29
CA VAL A 385 -8.59 15.01 1.55
C VAL A 385 -9.02 13.86 0.62
N GLY A 386 -10.33 13.67 0.42
CA GLY A 386 -10.84 12.64 -0.50
C GLY A 386 -10.39 12.85 -1.94
N VAL A 387 -10.48 14.10 -2.45
CA VAL A 387 -10.05 14.45 -3.81
C VAL A 387 -8.55 14.19 -4.00
N VAL A 388 -7.73 14.67 -3.05
CA VAL A 388 -6.26 14.56 -3.14
C VAL A 388 -5.79 13.12 -2.97
N THR A 389 -6.47 12.32 -2.13
CA THR A 389 -6.23 10.88 -2.06
C THR A 389 -6.61 10.19 -3.39
N GLY A 390 -7.70 10.62 -4.04
CA GLY A 390 -8.06 10.17 -5.37
C GLY A 390 -6.99 10.50 -6.42
N VAL A 391 -6.41 11.71 -6.38
CA VAL A 391 -5.29 12.12 -7.24
C VAL A 391 -4.05 11.26 -7.00
N TRP A 392 -3.74 10.92 -5.74
CA TRP A 392 -2.65 10.01 -5.38
C TRP A 392 -2.79 8.63 -6.03
N TYR A 393 -3.96 8.01 -5.90
CA TYR A 393 -4.20 6.71 -6.53
C TYR A 393 -4.30 6.80 -8.05
N GLY A 394 -4.83 7.92 -8.59
CA GLY A 394 -4.82 8.21 -10.01
C GLY A 394 -3.41 8.32 -10.59
N ALA A 395 -2.50 8.97 -9.86
CA ALA A 395 -1.08 9.02 -10.23
C ALA A 395 -0.45 7.61 -10.22
N GLY A 396 -0.79 6.78 -9.23
CA GLY A 396 -0.36 5.38 -9.21
C GLY A 396 -0.85 4.59 -10.42
N ALA A 397 -2.11 4.78 -10.82
CA ALA A 397 -2.67 4.17 -12.01
C ALA A 397 -1.94 4.60 -13.29
N LEU A 398 -1.71 5.91 -13.44
CA LEU A 398 -0.96 6.45 -14.58
C LEU A 398 0.49 5.91 -14.60
N GLY A 399 1.11 5.74 -13.44
CA GLY A 399 2.44 5.15 -13.31
C GLY A 399 2.47 3.70 -13.78
N TYR A 400 1.52 2.86 -13.38
CA TYR A 400 1.42 1.49 -13.89
C TYR A 400 1.14 1.44 -15.39
N PHE A 401 0.24 2.28 -15.90
CA PHE A 401 -0.03 2.38 -17.31
C PHE A 401 1.23 2.80 -18.09
N GLY A 402 1.89 3.88 -17.68
CA GLY A 402 3.15 4.34 -18.28
C GLY A 402 4.27 3.30 -18.16
N GLY A 403 4.33 2.58 -17.04
CA GLY A 403 5.24 1.46 -16.84
C GLY A 403 5.00 0.32 -17.84
N GLY A 404 3.74 -0.03 -18.11
CA GLY A 404 3.40 -0.99 -19.17
C GLY A 404 3.89 -0.56 -20.55
N GLU A 405 3.72 0.72 -20.91
CA GLU A 405 4.22 1.27 -22.17
C GLU A 405 5.77 1.27 -22.23
N ILE A 406 6.45 1.69 -21.15
CA ILE A 406 7.93 1.59 -21.06
C ILE A 406 8.38 0.12 -21.13
N GLY A 407 7.58 -0.80 -20.57
CA GLY A 407 7.82 -2.24 -20.68
C GLY A 407 7.97 -2.72 -22.13
N THR A 408 7.27 -2.08 -23.08
CA THR A 408 7.41 -2.41 -24.51
C THR A 408 8.80 -2.09 -25.08
N LEU A 409 9.50 -1.12 -24.48
CA LEU A 409 10.83 -0.70 -24.92
C LEU A 409 11.89 -1.77 -24.67
N TRP A 410 11.71 -2.67 -23.68
CA TRP A 410 12.64 -3.79 -23.45
C TRP A 410 12.78 -4.72 -24.65
N SER A 411 11.77 -4.76 -25.53
CA SER A 411 11.84 -5.55 -26.78
C SER A 411 12.38 -4.76 -27.98
N ARG A 412 12.41 -3.41 -27.88
CA ARG A 412 12.75 -2.53 -29.01
C ARG A 412 14.12 -1.85 -28.84
N TRP A 413 14.51 -1.56 -27.60
CA TRP A 413 15.74 -0.85 -27.28
C TRP A 413 16.78 -1.79 -26.65
N PRO A 414 18.07 -1.47 -26.78
CA PRO A 414 19.09 -2.12 -25.96
C PRO A 414 18.79 -1.98 -24.48
N THR A 415 18.93 -3.06 -23.71
CA THR A 415 18.66 -3.11 -22.25
C THR A 415 19.30 -1.94 -21.51
N GLN A 416 20.53 -1.57 -21.87
CA GLN A 416 21.26 -0.45 -21.27
C GLN A 416 20.49 0.86 -21.39
N ARG A 417 19.88 1.18 -22.54
CA ARG A 417 19.11 2.42 -22.74
C ARG A 417 17.84 2.43 -21.88
N VAL A 418 17.17 1.28 -21.76
CA VAL A 418 15.99 1.17 -20.91
C VAL A 418 16.35 1.36 -19.44
N LEU A 419 17.42 0.72 -18.97
CA LEU A 419 17.91 0.89 -17.59
C LEU A 419 18.35 2.33 -17.30
N LEU A 420 18.99 3.01 -18.25
CA LEU A 420 19.34 4.43 -18.12
C LEU A 420 18.10 5.32 -18.01
N LEU A 421 17.07 5.07 -18.83
CA LEU A 421 15.80 5.78 -18.77
C LEU A 421 15.13 5.59 -17.38
N LEU A 422 15.05 4.33 -16.91
CA LEU A 422 14.45 3.97 -15.62
C LEU A 422 15.26 4.49 -14.42
N THR A 423 16.55 4.73 -14.59
CA THR A 423 17.38 5.40 -13.59
C THR A 423 17.17 6.91 -13.62
N ALA A 424 17.11 7.51 -14.81
CA ALA A 424 17.02 8.97 -14.96
C ALA A 424 15.67 9.54 -14.48
N LEU A 425 14.55 8.85 -14.80
CA LEU A 425 13.21 9.33 -14.46
C LEU A 425 13.02 9.57 -12.95
N PRO A 426 13.23 8.57 -12.05
CA PRO A 426 13.07 8.81 -10.63
C PRO A 426 14.17 9.72 -10.05
N THR A 427 15.37 9.77 -10.65
CA THR A 427 16.42 10.73 -10.25
C THR A 427 15.96 12.16 -10.50
N VAL A 428 15.41 12.47 -11.66
CA VAL A 428 14.84 13.80 -11.96
C VAL A 428 13.70 14.11 -10.99
N GLY A 429 12.80 13.17 -10.73
CA GLY A 429 11.73 13.32 -9.74
C GLY A 429 12.26 13.63 -8.33
N ALA A 430 13.34 12.97 -7.91
CA ALA A 430 14.00 13.23 -6.63
C ALA A 430 14.57 14.65 -6.55
N VAL A 431 15.24 15.12 -7.62
CA VAL A 431 15.76 16.50 -7.69
C VAL A 431 14.61 17.50 -7.62
N VAL A 432 13.54 17.30 -8.41
CA VAL A 432 12.36 18.17 -8.36
C VAL A 432 11.78 18.23 -6.95
N LEU A 433 11.60 17.08 -6.29
CA LEU A 433 11.04 17.04 -4.95
C LEU A 433 11.98 17.69 -3.90
N ALA A 434 13.29 17.53 -4.06
CA ALA A 434 14.29 18.14 -3.17
C ALA A 434 14.38 19.66 -3.30
N THR A 435 14.04 20.23 -4.47
CA THR A 435 14.01 21.68 -4.69
C THR A 435 12.74 22.33 -4.14
N LEU A 436 11.69 21.56 -3.87
CA LEU A 436 10.49 22.08 -3.22
C LEU A 436 10.83 22.48 -1.78
N ARG A 437 10.45 23.70 -1.39
CA ARG A 437 10.77 24.23 -0.05
C ARG A 437 10.13 23.37 1.03
N PRO A 438 10.90 22.93 2.06
CA PRO A 438 10.33 22.20 3.18
C PRO A 438 9.30 23.04 3.92
N GLN A 439 8.28 22.40 4.49
CA GLN A 439 7.34 23.08 5.40
C GLN A 439 8.10 23.60 6.64
N PRO A 440 7.69 24.75 7.23
CA PRO A 440 8.32 25.27 8.46
C PRO A 440 8.34 24.25 9.62
N ASN A 441 7.39 23.31 9.65
CA ASN A 441 7.32 22.23 10.64
C ASN A 441 8.29 21.06 10.37
N ASP A 442 8.94 21.00 9.20
CA ASP A 442 9.97 20.01 8.87
C ASP A 442 11.38 20.48 9.29
N SER A 443 11.52 21.72 9.78
CA SER A 443 12.80 22.22 10.25
C SER A 443 13.12 21.67 11.66
N PRO A 444 14.35 21.16 11.90
CA PRO A 444 14.78 20.64 13.20
C PRO A 444 14.81 21.70 14.32
N THR A 445 14.68 22.97 13.98
CA THR A 445 14.89 24.14 14.86
C THR A 445 13.61 24.78 15.38
N ALA A 446 12.43 24.29 15.00
CA ALA A 446 11.16 24.85 15.50
C ALA A 446 10.72 24.14 16.80
N ARG A 447 11.46 24.35 17.89
CA ARG A 447 11.03 24.18 19.30
C ARG A 447 11.67 25.28 20.14
#